data_b8b53bffd28216a14398f8b014ac891d
#
_entry.id   b8b53bffd28216a14398f8b014ac891d
#
_cell.length_a   1.000
_cell.length_b   1.000
_cell.length_c   1.000
_cell.angle_alpha   90.00
_cell.angle_beta   90.00
_cell.angle_gamma   90.00
#
_symmetry.space_group_name_H-M   'P 1'
#
loop_
_entity.id
_entity.type
_entity.pdbx_description
1 polymer ?
#
loop_
_entity_poly.entity_id
_entity_poly.type
_entity_poly.pdbx_seq_one_letter_code
_entity_poly.pdbx_strand_id
1 'polypeptide(L)'
;MKILQVISGKTVNGAMTYCKFVSQQLTALGHEVTILGRPDGWIRDNVDPSIQFVPSELARSPSEISRVARWVKANQIDVVHTHMSRGHAFGVLLRWMTGVPVVATAHNQSFQLHWRMNDYVIANSQATYDYQRRVNRVANRQMETVHCFTDLERFKHVKPLDVTIVRRQLRLKGDEFLVGVVGEVVARKGHLYLFEALSRVVKEIPNLKLVLLGRFNRNEAYVKKLRAIQLRDKIFCHVKWLGLRWNIQDFMAAFDLTVVPSVEEPLGLVALESMAAGTPVVASDTGGLPEIVRPGENGWLVPPKDPVALANAIIKMATASESERQRLGENGRQMVQAEFDPQLLTRQVENVFQRVVATRRAA
;
A
#
# COMPACT_ATOMS: atom_id res chain seq x y z
N MET A 1 5.61 12.92 -22.65
CA MET A 1 6.81 13.28 -21.85
C MET A 1 7.69 12.05 -21.69
N LYS A 2 9.00 12.29 -21.50
CA LYS A 2 9.96 11.26 -21.09
C LYS A 2 10.11 11.29 -19.56
N ILE A 3 9.68 10.25 -18.89
CA ILE A 3 9.54 10.18 -17.43
C ILE A 3 10.52 9.16 -16.87
N LEU A 4 11.35 9.57 -15.90
CA LEU A 4 12.22 8.66 -15.16
C LEU A 4 11.63 8.35 -13.79
N GLN A 5 11.17 7.13 -13.59
CA GLN A 5 10.74 6.62 -12.27
C GLN A 5 11.96 6.14 -11.50
N VAL A 6 12.18 6.63 -10.29
CA VAL A 6 13.32 6.23 -9.43
C VAL A 6 12.82 5.51 -8.20
N ILE A 7 13.19 4.23 -8.05
CA ILE A 7 12.72 3.38 -6.95
C ILE A 7 13.87 2.60 -6.29
N SER A 8 13.97 2.66 -4.97
CA SER A 8 15.11 2.09 -4.22
C SER A 8 14.83 0.77 -3.50
N GLY A 9 13.65 0.21 -3.61
CA GLY A 9 13.26 -1.01 -2.91
C GLY A 9 13.93 -2.27 -3.47
N LYS A 10 14.24 -3.25 -2.58
CA LYS A 10 14.67 -4.60 -2.99
C LYS A 10 13.50 -5.57 -3.06
N THR A 11 12.59 -5.47 -2.11
CA THR A 11 11.50 -6.43 -1.92
C THR A 11 10.16 -5.77 -2.15
N VAL A 12 9.18 -6.54 -2.63
CA VAL A 12 7.83 -6.06 -2.88
C VAL A 12 7.20 -5.41 -1.63
N ASN A 13 6.63 -4.24 -1.82
CA ASN A 13 5.84 -3.48 -0.86
C ASN A 13 4.91 -2.51 -1.61
N GLY A 14 4.04 -1.79 -0.90
CA GLY A 14 3.06 -0.89 -1.52
C GLY A 14 3.68 0.18 -2.43
N ALA A 15 4.84 0.76 -2.08
CA ALA A 15 5.51 1.74 -2.93
C ALA A 15 6.07 1.13 -4.23
N MET A 16 6.59 -0.10 -4.16
CA MET A 16 7.06 -0.84 -5.34
C MET A 16 5.90 -1.20 -6.27
N THR A 17 4.81 -1.66 -5.69
CA THR A 17 3.59 -2.00 -6.43
C THR A 17 3.01 -0.75 -7.09
N TYR A 18 2.90 0.36 -6.37
CA TYR A 18 2.43 1.62 -6.92
C TYR A 18 3.34 2.13 -8.05
N CYS A 19 4.67 2.12 -7.86
CA CYS A 19 5.63 2.53 -8.90
C CYS A 19 5.45 1.71 -10.19
N LYS A 20 5.27 0.39 -10.06
CA LYS A 20 4.97 -0.48 -11.20
C LYS A 20 3.69 -0.02 -11.92
N PHE A 21 2.58 0.10 -11.21
CA PHE A 21 1.29 0.38 -11.83
C PHE A 21 1.19 1.81 -12.37
N VAL A 22 1.70 2.81 -11.68
CA VAL A 22 1.72 4.19 -12.20
C VAL A 22 2.61 4.29 -13.46
N SER A 23 3.70 3.53 -13.54
CA SER A 23 4.53 3.46 -14.75
C SER A 23 3.75 2.86 -15.94
N GLN A 24 3.03 1.76 -15.73
CA GLN A 24 2.20 1.13 -16.75
C GLN A 24 1.07 2.06 -17.24
N GLN A 25 0.38 2.72 -16.31
CA GLN A 25 -0.69 3.66 -16.64
C GLN A 25 -0.17 4.89 -17.40
N LEU A 26 0.98 5.45 -17.00
CA LEU A 26 1.62 6.55 -17.72
C LEU A 26 2.06 6.13 -19.14
N THR A 27 2.55 4.91 -19.31
CA THR A 27 2.88 4.36 -20.63
C THR A 27 1.61 4.22 -21.49
N ALA A 28 0.50 3.75 -20.91
CA ALA A 28 -0.79 3.67 -21.59
C ALA A 28 -1.36 5.05 -21.99
N LEU A 29 -0.98 6.12 -21.29
CA LEU A 29 -1.29 7.50 -21.66
C LEU A 29 -0.35 8.08 -22.75
N GLY A 30 0.57 7.27 -23.30
CA GLY A 30 1.48 7.67 -24.37
C GLY A 30 2.77 8.35 -23.90
N HIS A 31 3.14 8.21 -22.62
CA HIS A 31 4.43 8.69 -22.13
C HIS A 31 5.53 7.63 -22.33
N GLU A 32 6.76 8.09 -22.57
CA GLU A 32 7.95 7.24 -22.56
C GLU A 32 8.47 7.11 -21.12
N VAL A 33 8.26 5.96 -20.52
CA VAL A 33 8.59 5.72 -19.12
C VAL A 33 9.82 4.82 -19.01
N THR A 34 10.79 5.24 -18.20
CA THR A 34 11.95 4.42 -17.82
C THR A 34 11.99 4.26 -16.30
N ILE A 35 12.32 3.07 -15.82
CA ILE A 35 12.51 2.81 -14.39
C ILE A 35 14.00 2.70 -14.08
N LEU A 36 14.49 3.57 -13.20
CA LEU A 36 15.80 3.50 -12.57
C LEU A 36 15.65 2.81 -11.21
N GLY A 37 16.22 1.63 -11.06
CA GLY A 37 16.06 0.84 -9.85
C GLY A 37 17.24 -0.09 -9.57
N ARG A 38 17.20 -0.71 -8.39
CA ARG A 38 18.26 -1.63 -7.98
C ARG A 38 18.29 -2.87 -8.88
N PRO A 39 19.50 -3.35 -9.28
CA PRO A 39 19.66 -4.55 -10.11
C PRO A 39 19.13 -5.82 -9.44
N ASP A 40 19.09 -5.86 -8.09
CA ASP A 40 18.53 -6.93 -7.26
C ASP A 40 17.12 -6.62 -6.75
N GLY A 41 16.45 -5.60 -7.31
CA GLY A 41 15.12 -5.15 -6.90
C GLY A 41 14.00 -5.95 -7.55
N TRP A 42 12.96 -6.29 -6.78
CA TRP A 42 11.75 -6.98 -7.26
C TRP A 42 11.15 -6.38 -8.55
N ILE A 43 11.18 -5.05 -8.69
CA ILE A 43 10.56 -4.36 -9.82
C ILE A 43 11.20 -4.71 -11.16
N ARG A 44 12.50 -5.02 -11.17
CA ARG A 44 13.24 -5.39 -12.38
C ARG A 44 12.57 -6.53 -13.16
N ASP A 45 12.17 -7.56 -12.43
CA ASP A 45 11.64 -8.81 -13.02
C ASP A 45 10.10 -8.81 -13.07
N ASN A 46 9.46 -7.71 -12.63
CA ASN A 46 8.00 -7.62 -12.49
C ASN A 46 7.37 -6.40 -13.19
N VAL A 47 8.15 -5.60 -13.89
CA VAL A 47 7.64 -4.50 -14.71
C VAL A 47 7.31 -5.01 -16.13
N ASP A 48 6.41 -4.31 -16.81
CA ASP A 48 6.05 -4.61 -18.20
C ASP A 48 7.30 -4.53 -19.08
N PRO A 49 7.57 -5.54 -19.96
CA PRO A 49 8.74 -5.55 -20.85
C PRO A 49 8.84 -4.34 -21.79
N SER A 50 7.75 -3.63 -22.06
CA SER A 50 7.75 -2.39 -22.85
C SER A 50 8.36 -1.18 -22.12
N ILE A 51 8.48 -1.26 -20.79
CA ILE A 51 9.07 -0.20 -19.96
C ILE A 51 10.57 -0.48 -19.77
N GLN A 52 11.40 0.46 -20.23
CA GLN A 52 12.85 0.34 -20.08
C GLN A 52 13.26 0.30 -18.60
N PHE A 53 14.15 -0.62 -18.26
CA PHE A 53 14.76 -0.67 -16.93
C PHE A 53 16.25 -0.31 -17.00
N VAL A 54 16.68 0.64 -16.18
CA VAL A 54 18.06 1.06 -16.03
C VAL A 54 18.56 0.66 -14.63
N PRO A 55 19.57 -0.22 -14.53
CA PRO A 55 20.09 -0.65 -13.23
C PRO A 55 20.89 0.46 -12.55
N SER A 56 20.65 0.67 -11.25
CA SER A 56 21.38 1.60 -10.39
C SER A 56 21.29 1.16 -8.94
N GLU A 57 22.42 1.17 -8.24
CA GLU A 57 22.44 0.98 -6.78
C GLU A 57 21.89 2.18 -6.03
N LEU A 58 21.63 3.30 -6.72
CA LEU A 58 21.25 4.58 -6.13
C LEU A 58 22.22 5.00 -5.02
N ALA A 59 23.50 4.72 -5.24
CA ALA A 59 24.57 5.12 -4.35
C ALA A 59 24.79 6.64 -4.48
N ARG A 60 25.05 7.30 -3.35
CA ARG A 60 25.32 8.74 -3.34
C ARG A 60 26.80 9.04 -3.67
N SER A 61 27.48 8.18 -4.40
CA SER A 61 28.84 8.41 -4.87
C SER A 61 28.83 9.38 -6.06
N PRO A 62 29.82 10.26 -6.19
CA PRO A 62 29.92 11.18 -7.33
C PRO A 62 29.93 10.47 -8.68
N SER A 63 30.57 9.30 -8.77
CA SER A 63 30.64 8.48 -9.99
C SER A 63 29.26 8.00 -10.43
N GLU A 64 28.46 7.44 -9.53
CA GLU A 64 27.14 6.93 -9.84
C GLU A 64 26.16 8.05 -10.19
N ILE A 65 26.19 9.17 -9.42
CA ILE A 65 25.36 10.32 -9.69
C ILE A 65 25.70 10.91 -11.06
N SER A 66 26.99 11.07 -11.39
CA SER A 66 27.45 11.59 -12.69
C SER A 66 27.09 10.66 -13.84
N ARG A 67 27.17 9.34 -13.63
CA ARG A 67 26.75 8.34 -14.63
C ARG A 67 25.28 8.50 -14.97
N VAL A 68 24.43 8.54 -13.95
CA VAL A 68 22.97 8.68 -14.14
C VAL A 68 22.59 10.06 -14.66
N ALA A 69 23.26 11.12 -14.21
CA ALA A 69 23.02 12.49 -14.70
C ALA A 69 23.34 12.63 -16.19
N ARG A 70 24.44 12.04 -16.66
CA ARG A 70 24.77 11.98 -18.11
C ARG A 70 23.70 11.21 -18.89
N TRP A 71 23.23 10.08 -18.35
CA TRP A 71 22.17 9.27 -18.96
C TRP A 71 20.85 10.09 -19.06
N VAL A 72 20.45 10.77 -17.98
CA VAL A 72 19.27 11.66 -17.95
C VAL A 72 19.31 12.72 -19.02
N LYS A 73 20.47 13.39 -19.19
CA LYS A 73 20.67 14.44 -20.23
C LYS A 73 20.64 13.83 -21.64
N ALA A 74 21.35 12.73 -21.86
CA ALA A 74 21.43 12.07 -23.17
C ALA A 74 20.05 11.57 -23.65
N ASN A 75 19.19 11.13 -22.74
CA ASN A 75 17.85 10.64 -23.05
C ASN A 75 16.77 11.74 -23.00
N GLN A 76 17.15 12.98 -22.72
CA GLN A 76 16.23 14.14 -22.68
C GLN A 76 15.04 13.92 -21.75
N ILE A 77 15.28 13.44 -20.52
CA ILE A 77 14.24 13.22 -19.53
C ILE A 77 13.57 14.55 -19.17
N ASP A 78 12.24 14.62 -19.26
CA ASP A 78 11.46 15.81 -18.93
C ASP A 78 11.22 15.96 -17.42
N VAL A 79 11.00 14.84 -16.70
CA VAL A 79 10.71 14.83 -15.26
C VAL A 79 11.24 13.55 -14.61
N VAL A 80 11.74 13.69 -13.38
CA VAL A 80 12.15 12.57 -12.52
C VAL A 80 11.09 12.39 -11.43
N HIS A 81 10.46 11.21 -11.36
CA HIS A 81 9.50 10.86 -10.33
C HIS A 81 10.12 9.86 -9.35
N THR A 82 10.15 10.19 -8.07
CA THR A 82 10.91 9.42 -7.09
C THR A 82 10.01 8.75 -6.05
N HIS A 83 10.44 7.55 -5.62
CA HIS A 83 9.75 6.74 -4.61
C HIS A 83 10.76 6.25 -3.58
N MET A 84 10.35 6.20 -2.31
CA MET A 84 11.13 5.76 -1.15
C MET A 84 12.33 6.66 -0.85
N SER A 85 12.75 6.70 0.41
CA SER A 85 13.71 7.68 0.95
C SER A 85 15.04 7.77 0.20
N ARG A 86 15.64 6.63 -0.19
CA ARG A 86 16.89 6.63 -0.96
C ARG A 86 16.67 7.19 -2.37
N GLY A 87 15.55 6.82 -3.01
CA GLY A 87 15.16 7.36 -4.32
C GLY A 87 14.95 8.87 -4.29
N HIS A 88 14.27 9.38 -3.24
CA HIS A 88 14.06 10.82 -3.08
C HIS A 88 15.39 11.58 -2.93
N ALA A 89 16.27 11.13 -2.05
CA ALA A 89 17.57 11.77 -1.86
C ALA A 89 18.43 11.72 -3.14
N PHE A 90 18.39 10.61 -3.88
CA PHE A 90 19.09 10.48 -5.16
C PHE A 90 18.49 11.41 -6.24
N GLY A 91 17.17 11.54 -6.29
CA GLY A 91 16.48 12.48 -7.17
C GLY A 91 16.89 13.93 -6.94
N VAL A 92 16.99 14.36 -5.68
CA VAL A 92 17.47 15.72 -5.35
C VAL A 92 18.89 15.97 -5.89
N LEU A 93 19.79 14.98 -5.79
CA LEU A 93 21.14 15.08 -6.35
C LEU A 93 21.12 15.16 -7.89
N LEU A 94 20.27 14.35 -8.54
CA LEU A 94 20.07 14.44 -10.00
C LEU A 94 19.55 15.82 -10.41
N ARG A 95 18.58 16.38 -9.68
CA ARG A 95 18.06 17.73 -9.93
C ARG A 95 19.17 18.77 -9.97
N TRP A 96 20.05 18.75 -9.00
CA TRP A 96 21.18 19.70 -8.94
C TRP A 96 22.17 19.55 -10.10
N MET A 97 22.39 18.33 -10.59
CA MET A 97 23.33 18.07 -11.68
C MET A 97 22.74 18.27 -13.08
N THR A 98 21.44 18.08 -13.22
CA THR A 98 20.80 18.05 -14.55
C THR A 98 19.90 19.24 -14.82
N GLY A 99 19.36 19.87 -13.78
CA GLY A 99 18.30 20.87 -13.87
C GLY A 99 16.91 20.26 -14.13
N VAL A 100 16.79 18.95 -14.36
CA VAL A 100 15.52 18.28 -14.60
C VAL A 100 14.66 18.32 -13.32
N PRO A 101 13.36 18.69 -13.40
CA PRO A 101 12.51 18.78 -12.24
C PRO A 101 12.25 17.42 -11.61
N VAL A 102 12.13 17.42 -10.28
CA VAL A 102 11.89 16.21 -9.46
C VAL A 102 10.57 16.30 -8.70
N VAL A 103 9.71 15.35 -8.95
CA VAL A 103 8.48 15.10 -8.20
C VAL A 103 8.70 13.89 -7.30
N ALA A 104 8.32 13.99 -6.02
CA ALA A 104 8.48 12.90 -5.06
C ALA A 104 7.13 12.44 -4.51
N THR A 105 6.80 11.14 -4.62
CA THR A 105 5.60 10.60 -3.95
C THR A 105 5.95 10.11 -2.55
N ALA A 106 5.32 10.71 -1.54
CA ALA A 106 5.48 10.34 -0.15
C ALA A 106 4.62 9.11 0.20
N HIS A 107 5.29 7.98 0.39
CA HIS A 107 4.67 6.69 0.78
C HIS A 107 4.76 6.40 2.27
N ASN A 108 5.38 7.27 3.05
CA ASN A 108 5.54 7.12 4.49
C ASN A 108 5.53 8.47 5.21
N GLN A 109 5.35 8.39 6.52
CA GLN A 109 5.37 9.53 7.43
C GLN A 109 6.68 9.49 8.22
N SER A 110 7.79 9.87 7.59
CA SER A 110 9.12 9.92 8.22
C SER A 110 9.76 11.28 8.05
N PHE A 111 10.50 11.72 9.08
CA PHE A 111 11.26 12.95 9.02
C PHE A 111 12.50 12.80 8.13
N GLN A 112 12.61 13.66 7.10
CA GLN A 112 13.76 13.68 6.19
C GLN A 112 13.90 15.08 5.56
N LEU A 113 15.09 15.67 5.65
CA LEU A 113 15.34 17.04 5.19
C LEU A 113 15.15 17.24 3.69
N HIS A 114 15.40 16.22 2.87
CA HIS A 114 15.36 16.33 1.41
C HIS A 114 13.94 16.53 0.83
N TRP A 115 12.87 16.35 1.63
CA TRP A 115 11.51 16.63 1.13
C TRP A 115 11.34 18.04 0.60
N ARG A 116 11.93 19.04 1.25
CA ARG A 116 11.85 20.46 0.88
C ARG A 116 12.67 20.81 -0.37
N MET A 117 13.53 19.90 -0.83
CA MET A 117 14.44 20.12 -1.96
C MET A 117 13.89 19.58 -3.28
N ASN A 118 12.73 18.88 -3.27
CA ASN A 118 12.03 18.51 -4.49
C ASN A 118 11.32 19.71 -5.10
N ASP A 119 11.08 19.69 -6.39
CA ASP A 119 10.25 20.72 -7.05
C ASP A 119 8.78 20.57 -6.65
N TYR A 120 8.33 19.32 -6.46
CA TYR A 120 6.98 19.02 -5.98
C TYR A 120 6.91 17.73 -5.19
N VAL A 121 5.93 17.64 -4.27
CA VAL A 121 5.66 16.44 -3.47
C VAL A 121 4.22 16.02 -3.67
N ILE A 122 4.01 14.77 -4.03
CA ILE A 122 2.70 14.12 -4.02
C ILE A 122 2.56 13.39 -2.69
N ALA A 123 1.60 13.78 -1.87
CA ALA A 123 1.23 13.05 -0.66
C ALA A 123 0.19 11.98 -1.02
N ASN A 124 0.41 10.73 -0.60
CA ASN A 124 -0.48 9.62 -0.93
C ASN A 124 -1.80 9.60 -0.13
N SER A 125 -1.96 10.52 0.82
CA SER A 125 -3.15 10.71 1.64
C SER A 125 -3.14 12.12 2.25
N GLN A 126 -4.29 12.59 2.73
CA GLN A 126 -4.36 13.85 3.48
C GLN A 126 -3.55 13.78 4.79
N ALA A 127 -3.58 12.64 5.45
CA ALA A 127 -2.75 12.41 6.65
C ALA A 127 -1.25 12.54 6.34
N THR A 128 -0.80 12.02 5.19
CA THR A 128 0.59 12.17 4.74
C THR A 128 0.89 13.64 4.34
N TYR A 129 -0.05 14.33 3.68
CA TYR A 129 0.06 15.76 3.39
C TYR A 129 0.29 16.57 4.67
N ASP A 130 -0.55 16.36 5.69
CA ASP A 130 -0.43 17.06 6.96
C ASP A 130 0.87 16.76 7.69
N TYR A 131 1.35 15.52 7.63
CA TYR A 131 2.66 15.15 8.15
C TYR A 131 3.79 15.88 7.43
N GLN A 132 3.80 15.87 6.09
CA GLN A 132 4.82 16.55 5.29
C GLN A 132 4.84 18.06 5.57
N ARG A 133 3.67 18.68 5.70
CA ARG A 133 3.53 20.10 6.06
C ARG A 133 4.06 20.40 7.46
N ARG A 134 3.61 19.65 8.47
CA ARG A 134 3.89 19.95 9.89
C ARG A 134 5.30 19.55 10.30
N VAL A 135 5.75 18.36 9.90
CA VAL A 135 7.01 17.76 10.36
C VAL A 135 8.15 18.07 9.40
N ASN A 136 7.97 17.82 8.12
CA ASN A 136 9.00 18.06 7.10
C ASN A 136 8.99 19.50 6.57
N ARG A 137 7.97 20.30 6.92
CA ARG A 137 7.81 21.72 6.54
C ARG A 137 7.85 21.96 5.01
N VAL A 138 7.26 21.04 4.27
CA VAL A 138 7.04 21.22 2.82
C VAL A 138 5.99 22.31 2.62
N ALA A 139 6.26 23.25 1.72
CA ALA A 139 5.34 24.37 1.49
C ALA A 139 4.08 23.90 0.75
N ASN A 140 2.90 24.41 1.13
CA ASN A 140 1.62 24.03 0.51
C ASN A 140 1.61 24.19 -1.03
N ARG A 141 2.27 25.23 -1.55
CA ARG A 141 2.40 25.48 -3.01
C ARG A 141 3.23 24.41 -3.76
N GLN A 142 3.99 23.59 -3.01
CA GLN A 142 4.87 22.54 -3.55
C GLN A 142 4.32 21.14 -3.29
N MET A 143 3.06 21.03 -2.87
CA MET A 143 2.51 19.74 -2.49
C MET A 143 1.00 19.68 -2.71
N GLU A 144 0.53 18.53 -3.14
CA GLU A 144 -0.90 18.19 -3.14
C GLU A 144 -1.10 16.71 -2.79
N THR A 145 -2.32 16.36 -2.44
CA THR A 145 -2.72 14.97 -2.19
C THR A 145 -3.18 14.34 -3.50
N VAL A 146 -2.51 13.25 -3.89
CA VAL A 146 -3.00 12.31 -4.91
C VAL A 146 -2.90 10.92 -4.32
N HIS A 147 -4.02 10.26 -4.12
CA HIS A 147 -4.05 8.93 -3.53
C HIS A 147 -3.27 7.92 -4.38
N CYS A 148 -2.55 7.03 -3.72
CA CYS A 148 -1.97 5.88 -4.40
C CYS A 148 -3.07 4.85 -4.70
N PHE A 149 -2.86 4.10 -5.76
CA PHE A 149 -3.73 3.01 -6.21
C PHE A 149 -2.94 1.71 -6.37
N THR A 150 -3.67 0.62 -6.57
CA THR A 150 -3.15 -0.72 -6.85
C THR A 150 -3.81 -1.26 -8.12
N ASP A 151 -3.41 -2.46 -8.53
CA ASP A 151 -4.07 -3.17 -9.62
C ASP A 151 -5.46 -3.64 -9.17
N LEU A 152 -6.47 -2.80 -9.42
CA LEU A 152 -7.84 -3.11 -9.04
C LEU A 152 -8.49 -4.14 -10.00
N GLU A 153 -8.01 -4.25 -11.23
CA GLU A 153 -8.59 -5.17 -12.23
C GLU A 153 -8.52 -6.63 -11.81
N ARG A 154 -7.40 -7.03 -11.19
CA ARG A 154 -7.24 -8.41 -10.71
C ARG A 154 -8.28 -8.82 -9.66
N PHE A 155 -8.89 -7.86 -8.94
CA PHE A 155 -9.91 -8.13 -7.93
C PHE A 155 -11.32 -8.24 -8.52
N LYS A 156 -11.56 -7.64 -9.70
CA LYS A 156 -12.87 -7.71 -10.38
C LYS A 156 -13.16 -9.10 -10.95
N HIS A 157 -12.14 -9.88 -11.25
CA HIS A 157 -12.25 -11.13 -11.99
C HIS A 157 -12.12 -12.39 -11.14
N VAL A 158 -12.21 -12.27 -9.81
CA VAL A 158 -12.20 -13.45 -8.92
C VAL A 158 -13.48 -14.25 -9.12
N LYS A 159 -13.31 -15.53 -9.46
CA LYS A 159 -14.44 -16.44 -9.73
C LYS A 159 -14.92 -17.09 -8.43
N PRO A 160 -16.21 -17.45 -8.30
CA PRO A 160 -16.72 -18.22 -7.15
C PRO A 160 -15.95 -19.53 -6.90
N LEU A 161 -15.45 -20.16 -7.97
CA LEU A 161 -14.61 -21.36 -7.86
C LEU A 161 -13.30 -21.07 -7.13
N ASP A 162 -12.66 -19.92 -7.38
CA ASP A 162 -11.39 -19.53 -6.75
C ASP A 162 -11.58 -19.34 -5.24
N VAL A 163 -12.68 -18.72 -4.84
CA VAL A 163 -13.11 -18.59 -3.44
C VAL A 163 -13.29 -19.96 -2.79
N THR A 164 -13.98 -20.87 -3.48
CA THR A 164 -14.20 -22.24 -3.00
C THR A 164 -12.88 -23.00 -2.84
N ILE A 165 -11.95 -22.85 -3.78
CA ILE A 165 -10.62 -23.47 -3.72
C ILE A 165 -9.85 -22.95 -2.50
N VAL A 166 -9.85 -21.63 -2.26
CA VAL A 166 -9.18 -21.03 -1.09
C VAL A 166 -9.76 -21.57 0.22
N ARG A 167 -11.10 -21.59 0.36
CA ARG A 167 -11.75 -22.10 1.58
C ARG A 167 -11.43 -23.59 1.81
N ARG A 168 -11.36 -24.42 0.76
CA ARG A 168 -10.92 -25.83 0.83
C ARG A 168 -9.44 -25.96 1.22
N GLN A 169 -8.54 -25.17 0.62
CA GLN A 169 -7.11 -25.14 0.98
C GLN A 169 -6.91 -24.79 2.46
N LEU A 170 -7.73 -23.90 2.97
CA LEU A 170 -7.76 -23.52 4.38
C LEU A 170 -8.45 -24.59 5.26
N ARG A 171 -8.97 -25.66 4.68
CA ARG A 171 -9.73 -26.71 5.39
C ARG A 171 -10.83 -26.13 6.28
N LEU A 172 -11.55 -25.14 5.73
CA LEU A 172 -12.65 -24.50 6.43
C LEU A 172 -13.91 -25.39 6.33
N LYS A 173 -14.66 -25.41 7.42
CA LYS A 173 -16.03 -25.91 7.44
C LYS A 173 -16.97 -24.83 6.91
N GLY A 174 -18.15 -25.20 6.43
CA GLY A 174 -19.06 -24.27 5.75
C GLY A 174 -19.52 -23.08 6.57
N ASP A 175 -19.59 -23.23 7.91
CA ASP A 175 -20.05 -22.21 8.86
C ASP A 175 -18.94 -21.37 9.50
N GLU A 176 -17.68 -21.58 9.12
CA GLU A 176 -16.56 -20.84 9.71
C GLU A 176 -16.46 -19.43 9.16
N PHE A 177 -16.40 -18.44 10.08
CA PHE A 177 -16.20 -17.03 9.78
C PHE A 177 -14.72 -16.75 9.55
N LEU A 178 -14.36 -16.33 8.34
CA LEU A 178 -12.98 -16.17 7.91
C LEU A 178 -12.53 -14.71 7.97
N VAL A 179 -11.63 -14.42 8.88
CA VAL A 179 -10.97 -13.10 9.00
C VAL A 179 -9.61 -13.12 8.34
N GLY A 180 -9.35 -12.16 7.46
CA GLY A 180 -8.05 -11.98 6.82
C GLY A 180 -7.28 -10.80 7.37
N VAL A 181 -5.96 -10.96 7.53
CA VAL A 181 -5.01 -9.86 7.74
C VAL A 181 -3.89 -9.98 6.73
N VAL A 182 -3.66 -8.90 5.99
CA VAL A 182 -2.71 -8.89 4.88
C VAL A 182 -1.61 -7.86 5.14
N GLY A 183 -0.37 -8.28 5.03
CA GLY A 183 0.79 -7.42 5.19
C GLY A 183 1.95 -8.08 5.91
N GLU A 184 3.09 -7.42 5.89
CA GLU A 184 4.26 -7.87 6.63
C GLU A 184 4.00 -7.85 8.14
N VAL A 185 4.43 -8.91 8.83
CA VAL A 185 4.21 -9.04 10.28
C VAL A 185 5.27 -8.24 11.03
N VAL A 186 4.99 -6.97 11.22
CA VAL A 186 5.84 -5.99 11.93
C VAL A 186 5.00 -5.16 12.90
N ALA A 187 5.65 -4.55 13.90
CA ALA A 187 4.96 -3.85 14.99
C ALA A 187 3.98 -2.77 14.51
N ARG A 188 4.37 -1.95 13.52
CA ARG A 188 3.51 -0.88 12.98
C ARG A 188 2.20 -1.37 12.37
N LYS A 189 2.12 -2.66 11.96
CA LYS A 189 0.91 -3.29 11.41
C LYS A 189 -0.05 -3.83 12.48
N GLY A 190 0.28 -3.67 13.75
CA GLY A 190 -0.64 -3.84 14.87
C GLY A 190 -1.11 -5.27 15.16
N HIS A 191 -0.46 -6.30 14.60
CA HIS A 191 -0.83 -7.70 14.84
C HIS A 191 -0.91 -8.07 16.33
N LEU A 192 -0.14 -7.37 17.18
CA LEU A 192 -0.17 -7.57 18.64
C LEU A 192 -1.59 -7.35 19.18
N TYR A 193 -2.17 -6.21 18.86
CA TYR A 193 -3.51 -5.82 19.33
C TYR A 193 -4.61 -6.72 18.78
N LEU A 194 -4.41 -7.22 17.55
CA LEU A 194 -5.32 -8.22 16.97
C LEU A 194 -5.26 -9.55 17.73
N PHE A 195 -4.06 -10.03 18.09
CA PHE A 195 -3.93 -11.28 18.85
C PHE A 195 -4.50 -11.14 20.26
N GLU A 196 -4.34 -9.99 20.90
CA GLU A 196 -4.98 -9.67 22.18
C GLU A 196 -6.51 -9.60 22.05
N ALA A 197 -7.02 -9.00 20.97
CA ALA A 197 -8.45 -8.96 20.66
C ALA A 197 -9.01 -10.36 20.40
N LEU A 198 -8.27 -11.20 19.67
CA LEU A 198 -8.72 -12.51 19.23
C LEU A 198 -9.05 -13.44 20.41
N SER A 199 -8.34 -13.33 21.52
CA SER A 199 -8.61 -14.10 22.75
C SER A 199 -10.02 -13.87 23.29
N ARG A 200 -10.57 -12.68 23.09
CA ARG A 200 -11.96 -12.35 23.43
C ARG A 200 -12.91 -12.80 22.34
N VAL A 201 -12.58 -12.52 21.08
CA VAL A 201 -13.44 -12.82 19.93
C VAL A 201 -13.77 -14.30 19.84
N VAL A 202 -12.80 -15.21 20.04
CA VAL A 202 -13.04 -16.67 19.92
C VAL A 202 -13.93 -17.24 21.00
N LYS A 203 -14.13 -16.54 22.11
CA LYS A 203 -15.10 -16.94 23.16
C LYS A 203 -16.54 -16.71 22.71
N GLU A 204 -16.77 -15.62 21.97
CA GLU A 204 -18.10 -15.24 21.47
C GLU A 204 -18.39 -15.84 20.09
N ILE A 205 -17.35 -16.03 19.26
CA ILE A 205 -17.41 -16.58 17.89
C ILE A 205 -16.46 -17.79 17.78
N PRO A 206 -16.83 -18.96 18.33
CA PRO A 206 -15.93 -20.13 18.39
C PRO A 206 -15.56 -20.70 17.00
N ASN A 207 -16.35 -20.44 15.97
CA ASN A 207 -16.10 -20.86 14.59
C ASN A 207 -15.27 -19.85 13.79
N LEU A 208 -14.73 -18.77 14.40
CA LEU A 208 -13.87 -17.82 13.70
C LEU A 208 -12.49 -18.41 13.39
N LYS A 209 -12.01 -18.13 12.17
CA LYS A 209 -10.64 -18.41 11.72
C LYS A 209 -9.96 -17.12 11.27
N LEU A 210 -8.73 -16.92 11.74
CA LEU A 210 -7.85 -15.83 11.33
C LEU A 210 -6.76 -16.34 10.40
N VAL A 211 -6.60 -15.69 9.27
CA VAL A 211 -5.53 -15.97 8.29
C VAL A 211 -4.59 -14.77 8.21
N LEU A 212 -3.30 -15.01 8.39
CA LEU A 212 -2.23 -14.04 8.23
C LEU A 212 -1.53 -14.28 6.89
N LEU A 213 -1.63 -13.32 5.99
CA LEU A 213 -0.98 -13.30 4.68
C LEU A 213 0.09 -12.21 4.66
N GLY A 214 1.32 -12.60 4.40
CA GLY A 214 2.43 -11.67 4.31
C GLY A 214 3.73 -12.23 4.84
N ARG A 215 4.80 -11.50 4.62
CA ARG A 215 6.12 -11.93 5.06
C ARG A 215 6.22 -11.89 6.58
N PHE A 216 6.85 -12.89 7.15
CA PHE A 216 7.26 -12.89 8.54
C PHE A 216 8.53 -13.71 8.74
N ASN A 217 9.35 -13.29 9.70
CA ASN A 217 10.52 -14.03 10.13
C ASN A 217 10.22 -14.72 11.47
N ARG A 218 10.25 -16.05 11.49
CA ARG A 218 9.96 -16.86 12.70
C ARG A 218 10.92 -16.58 13.87
N ASN A 219 12.13 -16.14 13.57
CA ASN A 219 13.16 -15.85 14.57
C ASN A 219 13.07 -14.41 15.12
N GLU A 220 12.27 -13.56 14.52
CA GLU A 220 12.09 -12.19 14.99
C GLU A 220 11.35 -12.14 16.32
N ALA A 221 11.81 -11.28 17.23
CA ALA A 221 11.25 -11.14 18.57
C ALA A 221 9.75 -10.81 18.56
N TYR A 222 9.31 -9.98 17.60
CA TYR A 222 7.91 -9.63 17.46
C TYR A 222 7.04 -10.85 17.11
N VAL A 223 7.48 -11.67 16.16
CA VAL A 223 6.77 -12.91 15.78
C VAL A 223 6.74 -13.92 16.92
N LYS A 224 7.85 -14.05 17.67
CA LYS A 224 7.91 -14.89 18.88
C LYS A 224 6.90 -14.43 19.93
N LYS A 225 6.77 -13.10 20.14
CA LYS A 225 5.77 -12.53 21.06
C LYS A 225 4.33 -12.90 20.63
N LEU A 226 3.99 -12.78 19.35
CA LEU A 226 2.66 -13.17 18.85
C LEU A 226 2.38 -14.65 19.06
N ARG A 227 3.36 -15.51 18.80
CA ARG A 227 3.23 -16.96 19.04
C ARG A 227 3.09 -17.32 20.53
N ALA A 228 3.75 -16.57 21.42
CA ALA A 228 3.58 -16.74 22.85
C ALA A 228 2.15 -16.39 23.30
N ILE A 229 1.53 -15.34 22.76
CA ILE A 229 0.12 -15.01 22.99
C ILE A 229 -0.78 -16.12 22.45
N GLN A 230 -0.53 -16.59 21.22
CA GLN A 230 -1.27 -17.67 20.60
C GLN A 230 -1.30 -18.94 21.47
N LEU A 231 -0.17 -19.27 22.10
CA LEU A 231 -0.05 -20.42 23.01
C LEU A 231 -0.71 -20.14 24.36
N ARG A 232 -0.41 -19.00 25.00
CA ARG A 232 -0.96 -18.60 26.30
C ARG A 232 -2.50 -18.63 26.30
N ASP A 233 -3.12 -18.08 25.23
CA ASP A 233 -4.55 -17.89 25.13
C ASP A 233 -5.24 -19.08 24.41
N LYS A 234 -4.48 -20.11 24.07
CA LYS A 234 -4.96 -21.35 23.42
C LYS A 234 -5.71 -21.11 22.10
N ILE A 235 -5.34 -20.06 21.36
CA ILE A 235 -5.96 -19.65 20.09
C ILE A 235 -5.28 -20.23 18.85
N PHE A 236 -4.37 -21.20 18.99
CA PHE A 236 -3.60 -21.74 17.87
C PHE A 236 -4.45 -22.45 16.81
N CYS A 237 -5.60 -23.05 17.18
CA CYS A 237 -6.53 -23.66 16.24
C CYS A 237 -7.34 -22.63 15.41
N HIS A 238 -7.35 -21.36 15.84
CA HIS A 238 -8.03 -20.27 15.17
C HIS A 238 -7.12 -19.48 14.22
N VAL A 239 -5.79 -19.62 14.30
CA VAL A 239 -4.84 -18.78 13.55
C VAL A 239 -4.02 -19.59 12.57
N LYS A 240 -4.07 -19.21 11.29
CA LYS A 240 -3.26 -19.78 10.22
C LYS A 240 -2.25 -18.76 9.69
N TRP A 241 -0.96 -19.11 9.74
CA TRP A 241 0.14 -18.33 9.22
C TRP A 241 0.52 -18.85 7.83
N LEU A 242 0.12 -18.17 6.77
CA LEU A 242 0.32 -18.65 5.40
C LEU A 242 1.58 -18.08 4.71
N GLY A 243 2.14 -17.00 5.26
CA GLY A 243 3.26 -16.32 4.59
C GLY A 243 2.85 -15.56 3.34
N LEU A 244 3.83 -15.26 2.49
CA LEU A 244 3.60 -14.54 1.24
C LEU A 244 2.76 -15.39 0.27
N ARG A 245 1.76 -14.75 -0.36
CA ARG A 245 0.92 -15.33 -1.42
C ARG A 245 0.84 -14.37 -2.59
N TRP A 246 0.83 -14.91 -3.81
CA TRP A 246 0.74 -14.09 -5.02
C TRP A 246 -0.71 -13.91 -5.49
N ASN A 247 -1.56 -14.88 -5.23
CA ASN A 247 -3.00 -14.85 -5.53
C ASN A 247 -3.81 -14.21 -4.39
N ILE A 248 -3.39 -13.05 -3.94
CA ILE A 248 -3.97 -12.36 -2.79
C ILE A 248 -5.45 -12.01 -3.00
N GLN A 249 -5.84 -11.72 -4.25
CA GLN A 249 -7.21 -11.41 -4.63
C GLN A 249 -8.18 -12.55 -4.31
N ASP A 250 -7.77 -13.81 -4.52
CA ASP A 250 -8.61 -14.98 -4.26
C ASP A 250 -8.84 -15.15 -2.75
N PHE A 251 -7.79 -14.89 -1.95
CA PHE A 251 -7.89 -14.89 -0.50
C PHE A 251 -8.78 -13.77 0.01
N MET A 252 -8.60 -12.53 -0.49
CA MET A 252 -9.41 -11.40 -0.07
C MET A 252 -10.88 -11.60 -0.40
N ALA A 253 -11.21 -12.13 -1.56
CA ALA A 253 -12.59 -12.46 -1.93
C ALA A 253 -13.16 -13.63 -1.10
N ALA A 254 -12.31 -14.49 -0.53
CA ALA A 254 -12.72 -15.58 0.33
C ALA A 254 -12.94 -15.17 1.80
N PHE A 255 -12.45 -13.99 2.22
CA PHE A 255 -12.63 -13.47 3.57
C PHE A 255 -14.06 -12.97 3.79
N ASP A 256 -14.61 -13.26 4.95
CA ASP A 256 -15.85 -12.63 5.43
C ASP A 256 -15.60 -11.22 5.97
N LEU A 257 -14.34 -10.95 6.38
CA LEU A 257 -13.87 -9.68 6.91
C LEU A 257 -12.36 -9.54 6.73
N THR A 258 -11.91 -8.38 6.29
CA THR A 258 -10.49 -7.98 6.38
C THR A 258 -10.28 -7.07 7.58
N VAL A 259 -9.23 -7.34 8.37
CA VAL A 259 -8.83 -6.49 9.50
C VAL A 259 -7.50 -5.80 9.19
N VAL A 260 -7.47 -4.48 9.36
CA VAL A 260 -6.27 -3.64 9.18
C VAL A 260 -5.95 -2.94 10.50
N PRO A 261 -5.34 -3.63 11.48
CA PRO A 261 -5.17 -3.15 12.85
C PRO A 261 -3.93 -2.25 13.01
N SER A 262 -3.55 -1.53 11.96
CA SER A 262 -2.29 -0.78 11.88
C SER A 262 -2.20 0.29 12.97
N VAL A 263 -1.01 0.44 13.53
CA VAL A 263 -0.65 1.56 14.42
C VAL A 263 -0.32 2.80 13.61
N GLU A 264 0.30 2.57 12.45
CA GLU A 264 0.67 3.60 11.49
C GLU A 264 0.39 3.07 10.06
N GLU A 265 -0.41 3.81 9.31
CA GLU A 265 -0.76 3.47 7.92
C GLU A 265 -0.82 4.73 7.05
N PRO A 266 0.15 4.98 6.19
CA PRO A 266 0.15 6.19 5.36
C PRO A 266 -1.08 6.36 4.47
N LEU A 267 -1.59 5.26 3.87
CA LEU A 267 -2.84 5.25 3.13
C LEU A 267 -3.70 4.03 3.47
N GLY A 268 -3.21 2.81 3.24
CA GLY A 268 -3.96 1.58 3.48
C GLY A 268 -4.37 0.84 2.21
N LEU A 269 -3.43 0.60 1.28
CA LEU A 269 -3.71 -0.13 0.04
C LEU A 269 -4.41 -1.47 0.27
N VAL A 270 -4.13 -2.16 1.38
CA VAL A 270 -4.80 -3.42 1.74
C VAL A 270 -6.30 -3.22 1.96
N ALA A 271 -6.73 -2.09 2.53
CA ALA A 271 -8.15 -1.79 2.69
C ALA A 271 -8.82 -1.57 1.31
N LEU A 272 -8.14 -0.84 0.40
CA LEU A 272 -8.62 -0.67 -0.98
C LEU A 272 -8.71 -2.00 -1.72
N GLU A 273 -7.70 -2.86 -1.59
CA GLU A 273 -7.66 -4.19 -2.19
C GLU A 273 -8.79 -5.09 -1.68
N SER A 274 -9.05 -5.06 -0.37
CA SER A 274 -10.16 -5.78 0.25
C SER A 274 -11.52 -5.31 -0.26
N MET A 275 -11.74 -4.01 -0.30
CA MET A 275 -12.97 -3.40 -0.82
C MET A 275 -13.16 -3.69 -2.30
N ALA A 276 -12.08 -3.64 -3.11
CA ALA A 276 -12.14 -4.03 -4.51
C ALA A 276 -12.57 -5.50 -4.70
N ALA A 277 -12.19 -6.38 -3.77
CA ALA A 277 -12.66 -7.77 -3.74
C ALA A 277 -14.11 -7.91 -3.24
N GLY A 278 -14.74 -6.83 -2.75
CA GLY A 278 -16.09 -6.85 -2.17
C GLY A 278 -16.13 -7.32 -0.71
N THR A 279 -14.99 -7.31 -0.02
CA THR A 279 -14.88 -7.73 1.38
C THR A 279 -14.88 -6.52 2.30
N PRO A 280 -15.78 -6.46 3.31
CA PRO A 280 -15.84 -5.36 4.26
C PRO A 280 -14.57 -5.29 5.13
N VAL A 281 -14.30 -4.09 5.68
CA VAL A 281 -13.07 -3.82 6.41
C VAL A 281 -13.34 -3.32 7.82
N VAL A 282 -12.61 -3.86 8.80
CA VAL A 282 -12.41 -3.23 10.12
C VAL A 282 -10.98 -2.72 10.19
N ALA A 283 -10.80 -1.42 10.39
CA ALA A 283 -9.48 -0.80 10.39
C ALA A 283 -9.25 0.09 11.61
N SER A 284 -7.99 0.33 11.93
CA SER A 284 -7.63 1.36 12.91
C SER A 284 -7.89 2.76 12.36
N ASP A 285 -8.39 3.66 13.21
CA ASP A 285 -8.54 5.10 12.92
C ASP A 285 -7.16 5.78 12.98
N THR A 286 -6.36 5.58 11.94
CA THR A 286 -4.99 6.12 11.88
C THR A 286 -4.53 6.34 10.44
N GLY A 287 -3.72 7.39 10.26
CA GLY A 287 -3.14 7.74 8.95
C GLY A 287 -4.21 7.98 7.89
N GLY A 288 -4.05 7.36 6.72
CA GLY A 288 -4.99 7.47 5.61
C GLY A 288 -6.17 6.50 5.66
N LEU A 289 -6.26 5.59 6.64
CA LEU A 289 -7.37 4.64 6.73
C LEU A 289 -8.75 5.31 6.85
N PRO A 290 -8.92 6.44 7.60
CA PRO A 290 -10.20 7.17 7.65
C PRO A 290 -10.61 7.80 6.30
N GLU A 291 -9.69 7.96 5.37
CA GLU A 291 -10.00 8.46 4.02
C GLU A 291 -10.61 7.36 3.12
N ILE A 292 -10.47 6.09 3.53
CA ILE A 292 -10.92 4.90 2.79
C ILE A 292 -12.10 4.23 3.48
N VAL A 293 -12.00 4.01 4.80
CA VAL A 293 -13.01 3.29 5.59
C VAL A 293 -14.03 4.26 6.15
N ARG A 294 -15.29 4.11 5.72
CA ARG A 294 -16.44 4.93 6.15
C ARG A 294 -17.33 4.08 7.06
N PRO A 295 -17.40 4.41 8.37
CA PRO A 295 -18.16 3.61 9.33
C PRO A 295 -19.64 3.45 8.95
N GLY A 296 -20.11 2.19 8.88
CA GLY A 296 -21.49 1.85 8.51
C GLY A 296 -21.79 1.88 7.01
N GLU A 297 -20.87 2.39 6.17
CA GLU A 297 -21.01 2.39 4.71
C GLU A 297 -20.26 1.23 4.07
N ASN A 298 -18.95 1.09 4.35
CA ASN A 298 -18.09 0.06 3.77
C ASN A 298 -17.22 -0.68 4.80
N GLY A 299 -17.35 -0.35 6.08
CA GLY A 299 -16.56 -0.96 7.14
C GLY A 299 -16.72 -0.26 8.47
N TRP A 300 -15.75 -0.44 9.37
CA TRP A 300 -15.72 0.18 10.70
C TRP A 300 -14.31 0.64 11.05
N LEU A 301 -14.21 1.78 11.75
CA LEU A 301 -12.99 2.29 12.33
C LEU A 301 -12.99 2.08 13.86
N VAL A 302 -11.79 1.75 14.38
CA VAL A 302 -11.56 1.59 15.82
C VAL A 302 -10.29 2.34 16.24
N PRO A 303 -10.18 2.82 17.47
CA PRO A 303 -8.95 3.45 17.94
C PRO A 303 -7.74 2.52 17.73
N PRO A 304 -6.61 3.05 17.27
CA PRO A 304 -5.39 2.25 17.15
C PRO A 304 -4.90 1.81 18.54
N LYS A 305 -4.28 0.62 18.61
CA LYS A 305 -3.77 0.02 19.87
C LYS A 305 -4.86 -0.30 20.90
N ASP A 306 -6.12 -0.40 20.52
CA ASP A 306 -7.23 -0.77 21.39
C ASP A 306 -7.75 -2.19 21.01
N PRO A 307 -7.30 -3.25 21.70
CA PRO A 307 -7.74 -4.61 21.44
C PRO A 307 -9.20 -4.83 21.83
N VAL A 308 -9.77 -4.04 22.75
CA VAL A 308 -11.16 -4.19 23.17
C VAL A 308 -12.10 -3.63 22.10
N ALA A 309 -11.85 -2.43 21.61
CA ALA A 309 -12.60 -1.84 20.52
C ALA A 309 -12.49 -2.70 19.24
N LEU A 310 -11.29 -3.23 18.94
CA LEU A 310 -11.06 -4.11 17.81
C LEU A 310 -11.86 -5.43 17.94
N ALA A 311 -11.86 -6.03 19.12
CA ALA A 311 -12.64 -7.24 19.37
C ALA A 311 -14.15 -7.00 19.17
N ASN A 312 -14.69 -5.89 19.73
CA ASN A 312 -16.09 -5.54 19.60
C ASN A 312 -16.48 -5.32 18.12
N ALA A 313 -15.63 -4.67 17.31
CA ALA A 313 -15.90 -4.45 15.90
C ALA A 313 -15.87 -5.76 15.11
N ILE A 314 -14.93 -6.68 15.40
CA ILE A 314 -14.88 -8.01 14.77
C ILE A 314 -16.11 -8.82 15.12
N ILE A 315 -16.53 -8.85 16.39
CA ILE A 315 -17.74 -9.57 16.86
C ILE A 315 -18.97 -8.99 16.17
N LYS A 316 -19.12 -7.67 16.13
CA LYS A 316 -20.21 -7.00 15.43
C LYS A 316 -20.31 -7.44 13.96
N MET A 317 -19.19 -7.55 13.26
CA MET A 317 -19.15 -8.00 11.86
C MET A 317 -19.45 -9.49 11.73
N ALA A 318 -18.96 -10.31 12.65
CA ALA A 318 -19.21 -11.76 12.64
C ALA A 318 -20.68 -12.12 12.95
N THR A 319 -21.35 -11.32 13.78
CA THR A 319 -22.77 -11.47 14.13
C THR A 319 -23.74 -10.74 13.20
N ALA A 320 -23.24 -9.87 12.32
CA ALA A 320 -24.06 -9.22 11.30
C ALA A 320 -24.62 -10.25 10.30
N SER A 321 -25.77 -9.94 9.71
CA SER A 321 -26.33 -10.79 8.65
C SER A 321 -25.40 -10.84 7.43
N GLU A 322 -25.49 -11.93 6.67
CA GLU A 322 -24.73 -12.04 5.40
C GLU A 322 -25.07 -10.90 4.46
N SER A 323 -26.35 -10.53 4.35
CA SER A 323 -26.81 -9.42 3.53
C SER A 323 -26.19 -8.07 3.94
N GLU A 324 -26.00 -7.83 5.23
CA GLU A 324 -25.36 -6.61 5.72
C GLU A 324 -23.85 -6.61 5.37
N ARG A 325 -23.14 -7.73 5.53
CA ARG A 325 -21.74 -7.83 5.13
C ARG A 325 -21.57 -7.65 3.62
N GLN A 326 -22.45 -8.26 2.82
CA GLN A 326 -22.46 -8.08 1.36
C GLN A 326 -22.72 -6.64 0.97
N ARG A 327 -23.66 -5.97 1.63
CA ARG A 327 -23.95 -4.53 1.40
C ARG A 327 -22.71 -3.66 1.67
N LEU A 328 -22.05 -3.86 2.81
CA LEU A 328 -20.83 -3.13 3.15
C LEU A 328 -19.69 -3.40 2.15
N GLY A 329 -19.52 -4.64 1.74
CA GLY A 329 -18.52 -5.02 0.75
C GLY A 329 -18.77 -4.40 -0.63
N GLU A 330 -20.03 -4.41 -1.08
CA GLU A 330 -20.41 -3.82 -2.37
C GLU A 330 -20.27 -2.29 -2.37
N ASN A 331 -20.68 -1.63 -1.30
CA ASN A 331 -20.45 -0.19 -1.13
C ASN A 331 -18.95 0.15 -1.18
N GLY A 332 -18.10 -0.67 -0.53
CA GLY A 332 -16.66 -0.54 -0.58
C GLY A 332 -16.13 -0.67 -2.02
N ARG A 333 -16.60 -1.65 -2.77
CA ARG A 333 -16.23 -1.89 -4.17
C ARG A 333 -16.60 -0.69 -5.06
N GLN A 334 -17.81 -0.18 -4.92
CA GLN A 334 -18.30 0.99 -5.68
C GLN A 334 -17.48 2.25 -5.36
N MET A 335 -17.19 2.50 -4.09
CA MET A 335 -16.37 3.63 -3.66
C MET A 335 -14.96 3.55 -4.25
N VAL A 336 -14.32 2.37 -4.20
CA VAL A 336 -12.98 2.17 -4.77
C VAL A 336 -12.97 2.39 -6.29
N GLN A 337 -13.99 1.92 -7.01
CA GLN A 337 -14.13 2.14 -8.44
C GLN A 337 -14.34 3.61 -8.80
N ALA A 338 -15.06 4.36 -7.98
CA ALA A 338 -15.36 5.77 -8.25
C ALA A 338 -14.22 6.72 -7.86
N GLU A 339 -13.57 6.48 -6.72
CA GLU A 339 -12.65 7.44 -6.10
C GLU A 339 -11.17 7.04 -6.22
N PHE A 340 -10.87 5.75 -6.41
CA PHE A 340 -9.50 5.22 -6.50
C PHE A 340 -9.19 4.59 -7.86
N ASP A 341 -9.92 4.99 -8.90
CA ASP A 341 -9.68 4.52 -10.26
C ASP A 341 -8.25 4.84 -10.72
N PRO A 342 -7.49 3.83 -11.20
CA PRO A 342 -6.10 4.02 -11.58
C PRO A 342 -5.91 5.05 -12.71
N GLN A 343 -6.85 5.13 -13.67
CA GLN A 343 -6.74 6.09 -14.78
C GLN A 343 -6.97 7.53 -14.29
N LEU A 344 -8.00 7.72 -13.45
CA LEU A 344 -8.28 9.02 -12.83
C LEU A 344 -7.07 9.53 -12.03
N LEU A 345 -6.54 8.70 -11.13
CA LEU A 345 -5.44 9.07 -10.26
C LEU A 345 -4.12 9.25 -11.04
N THR A 346 -3.90 8.46 -12.09
CA THR A 346 -2.73 8.66 -12.96
C THR A 346 -2.79 9.99 -13.72
N ARG A 347 -3.99 10.41 -14.18
CA ARG A 347 -4.15 11.74 -14.79
C ARG A 347 -3.86 12.88 -13.80
N GLN A 348 -4.19 12.72 -12.52
CA GLN A 348 -3.80 13.70 -11.50
C GLN A 348 -2.28 13.78 -11.35
N VAL A 349 -1.59 12.63 -11.32
CA VAL A 349 -0.11 12.58 -11.30
C VAL A 349 0.47 13.23 -12.56
N GLU A 350 -0.08 12.93 -13.73
CA GLU A 350 0.32 13.54 -15.01
C GLU A 350 0.19 15.06 -14.97
N ASN A 351 -0.92 15.59 -14.46
CA ASN A 351 -1.17 17.02 -14.32
C ASN A 351 -0.10 17.68 -13.41
N VAL A 352 0.33 17.00 -12.34
CA VAL A 352 1.46 17.48 -11.52
C VAL A 352 2.73 17.58 -12.37
N PHE A 353 3.05 16.55 -13.15
CA PHE A 353 4.25 16.57 -13.99
C PHE A 353 4.22 17.71 -15.02
N GLN A 354 3.09 17.87 -15.70
CA GLN A 354 2.91 18.94 -16.70
C GLN A 354 3.12 20.33 -16.09
N ARG A 355 2.52 20.61 -14.92
CA ARG A 355 2.70 21.90 -14.21
C ARG A 355 4.16 22.13 -13.81
N VAL A 356 4.81 21.12 -13.26
CA VAL A 356 6.20 21.25 -12.77
C VAL A 356 7.17 21.45 -13.94
N VAL A 357 6.99 20.72 -15.04
CA VAL A 357 7.79 20.88 -16.27
C VAL A 357 7.58 22.26 -16.88
N ALA A 358 6.33 22.73 -16.99
CA ALA A 358 6.02 24.06 -17.52
C ALA A 358 6.64 25.17 -16.69
N THR A 359 6.52 25.10 -15.36
CA THR A 359 7.15 26.09 -14.44
C THR A 359 8.66 26.12 -14.60
N ARG A 360 9.29 24.95 -14.79
CA ARG A 360 10.75 24.87 -14.94
C ARG A 360 11.26 25.39 -16.27
N ARG A 361 10.47 25.25 -17.34
CA ARG A 361 10.81 25.79 -18.67
C ARG A 361 10.64 27.30 -18.73
N ALA A 362 9.81 27.88 -17.87
CA ALA A 362 9.56 29.33 -17.80
C ALA A 362 10.57 30.10 -16.89
N ALA A 363 11.34 29.40 -16.04
CA ALA A 363 12.33 29.95 -15.12
C ALA A 363 13.74 29.86 -15.67
#